data_13a77991a702f824788f7be8ae4630a4
#
_entry.id   13a77991a702f824788f7be8ae4630a4
#
_cell.length_a   1.000
_cell.length_b   1.000
_cell.length_c   1.000
_cell.angle_alpha   90.00
_cell.angle_beta   90.00
_cell.angle_gamma   90.00
#
_symmetry.space_group_name_H-M   'P 1'
#
loop_
_entity.id
_entity.type
_entity.pdbx_description
1 polymer ?
#
loop_
_entity_poly.entity_id
_entity_poly.type
_entity_poly.pdbx_seq_one_letter_code
_entity_poly.pdbx_strand_id
1 'polypeptide(L)'
;MDTGAYLDRIGYAGPTAPTVETLAALQRAHLLAVPFENLDIHLGRPISQDEGALFAKIVGERRGGFCYELNGLFAALLRALGFGVTQVSARFPNPDATDGYGPEFDHQILLATVPGESDRWLADAAGGRTGSTRPLRLVPGEEQPDPHDGTPFRLAEDGSGGSWTLWRMTDGTWGELYRFSTIPRRSADFAAMCRHHQTSPDSPFPNGLVCSRLNPDGRVTLGQDRLIVTHRGVRTETPLADPGAVRAALQDHFGIALPADRPLRSPLAGPIAVSGSP
;
A
#
# COMPACT_ATOMS: atom_id res chain seq x y z
N MET A 1 9.02 -16.01 -10.60
CA MET A 1 8.90 -15.72 -9.13
C MET A 1 8.87 -17.02 -8.34
N ASP A 2 9.54 -17.09 -7.20
CA ASP A 2 9.41 -18.18 -6.22
C ASP A 2 8.17 -17.94 -5.34
N THR A 3 7.09 -18.64 -5.64
CA THR A 3 5.81 -18.51 -4.94
C THR A 3 5.89 -18.98 -3.50
N GLY A 4 6.65 -20.07 -3.24
CA GLY A 4 6.83 -20.61 -1.89
C GLY A 4 7.51 -19.60 -0.97
N ALA A 5 8.63 -19.03 -1.40
CA ALA A 5 9.35 -18.01 -0.64
C ALA A 5 8.49 -16.75 -0.40
N TYR A 6 7.62 -16.37 -1.33
CA TYR A 6 6.69 -15.25 -1.10
C TYR A 6 5.63 -15.61 -0.05
N LEU A 7 5.02 -16.80 -0.13
CA LEU A 7 4.04 -17.26 0.86
C LEU A 7 4.66 -17.35 2.26
N ASP A 8 5.89 -17.86 2.36
CA ASP A 8 6.65 -17.86 3.61
C ASP A 8 6.92 -16.44 4.15
N ARG A 9 7.25 -15.49 3.24
CA ARG A 9 7.45 -14.07 3.61
C ARG A 9 6.23 -13.46 4.27
N ILE A 10 5.04 -13.79 3.77
CA ILE A 10 3.77 -13.27 4.32
C ILE A 10 3.16 -14.17 5.41
N GLY A 11 3.82 -15.29 5.76
CA GLY A 11 3.34 -16.24 6.78
C GLY A 11 2.05 -16.95 6.37
N TYR A 12 1.84 -17.19 5.07
CA TYR A 12 0.64 -17.83 4.57
C TYR A 12 0.85 -19.32 4.33
N ALA A 13 0.10 -20.15 5.05
CA ALA A 13 0.13 -21.61 4.93
C ALA A 13 -1.23 -22.21 4.50
N GLY A 14 -2.15 -21.37 4.00
CA GLY A 14 -3.48 -21.80 3.56
C GLY A 14 -3.49 -22.39 2.14
N PRO A 15 -4.69 -22.72 1.63
CA PRO A 15 -4.89 -23.18 0.25
C PRO A 15 -4.39 -22.15 -0.78
N THR A 16 -3.87 -22.66 -1.92
CA THR A 16 -3.37 -21.81 -3.02
C THR A 16 -4.25 -21.86 -4.27
N ALA A 17 -5.33 -22.66 -4.27
CA ALA A 17 -6.31 -22.65 -5.35
C ALA A 17 -6.91 -21.24 -5.50
N PRO A 18 -7.10 -20.72 -6.72
CA PRO A 18 -7.62 -19.38 -6.97
C PRO A 18 -9.12 -19.30 -6.68
N THR A 19 -9.44 -19.00 -5.42
CA THR A 19 -10.80 -18.72 -4.93
C THR A 19 -10.87 -17.35 -4.27
N VAL A 20 -12.08 -16.83 -4.03
CA VAL A 20 -12.29 -15.55 -3.34
C VAL A 20 -11.72 -15.57 -1.93
N GLU A 21 -11.89 -16.68 -1.21
CA GLU A 21 -11.35 -16.88 0.14
C GLU A 21 -9.82 -16.85 0.13
N THR A 22 -9.19 -17.50 -0.85
CA THR A 22 -7.74 -17.48 -1.04
C THR A 22 -7.26 -16.06 -1.33
N LEU A 23 -7.93 -15.32 -2.23
CA LEU A 23 -7.60 -13.94 -2.55
C LEU A 23 -7.65 -13.04 -1.30
N ALA A 24 -8.71 -13.18 -0.51
CA ALA A 24 -8.89 -12.41 0.72
C ALA A 24 -7.82 -12.75 1.77
N ALA A 25 -7.53 -14.04 1.94
CA ALA A 25 -6.52 -14.50 2.90
C ALA A 25 -5.11 -14.05 2.50
N LEU A 26 -4.76 -14.08 1.22
CA LEU A 26 -3.47 -13.62 0.69
C LEU A 26 -3.30 -12.10 0.87
N GLN A 27 -4.32 -11.30 0.53
CA GLN A 27 -4.26 -9.84 0.74
C GLN A 27 -4.08 -9.51 2.22
N ARG A 28 -4.86 -10.13 3.09
CA ARG A 28 -4.74 -9.93 4.54
C ARG A 28 -3.36 -10.34 5.05
N ALA A 29 -2.85 -11.51 4.66
CA ALA A 29 -1.52 -11.99 5.06
C ALA A 29 -0.42 -11.00 4.60
N HIS A 30 -0.52 -10.51 3.37
CA HIS A 30 0.40 -9.50 2.85
C HIS A 30 0.39 -8.23 3.70
N LEU A 31 -0.79 -7.65 3.97
CA LEU A 31 -0.94 -6.42 4.75
C LEU A 31 -0.43 -6.56 6.19
N LEU A 32 -0.53 -7.75 6.79
CA LEU A 32 -0.02 -8.04 8.14
C LEU A 32 1.51 -8.21 8.18
N ALA A 33 2.12 -8.69 7.09
CA ALA A 33 3.53 -9.05 7.06
C ALA A 33 4.41 -7.99 6.38
N VAL A 34 3.92 -7.31 5.34
CA VAL A 34 4.70 -6.41 4.49
C VAL A 34 4.29 -4.97 4.75
N PRO A 35 5.20 -4.11 5.24
CA PRO A 35 4.87 -2.72 5.47
C PRO A 35 4.78 -1.92 4.17
N PHE A 36 3.85 -0.96 4.12
CA PHE A 36 3.93 0.16 3.20
C PHE A 36 5.06 1.09 3.68
N GLU A 37 6.08 1.35 2.85
CA GLU A 37 7.20 2.20 3.23
C GLU A 37 7.83 2.91 2.04
N ASN A 38 8.43 4.08 2.29
CA ASN A 38 9.14 4.88 1.30
C ASN A 38 10.63 5.07 1.64
N LEU A 39 11.21 4.14 2.42
CA LEU A 39 12.58 4.26 2.94
C LEU A 39 13.64 4.36 1.85
N ASP A 40 13.45 3.71 0.70
CA ASP A 40 14.42 3.76 -0.40
C ASP A 40 14.59 5.18 -0.96
N ILE A 41 13.52 6.00 -0.95
CA ILE A 41 13.57 7.42 -1.30
C ILE A 41 14.53 8.14 -0.33
N HIS A 42 14.40 7.89 0.96
CA HIS A 42 15.22 8.51 2.02
C HIS A 42 16.62 7.91 2.15
N LEU A 43 16.85 6.74 1.55
CA LEU A 43 18.17 6.11 1.43
C LEU A 43 18.89 6.48 0.12
N GLY A 44 18.22 7.20 -0.79
CA GLY A 44 18.74 7.50 -2.13
C GLY A 44 18.88 6.25 -3.01
N ARG A 45 18.08 5.20 -2.77
CA ARG A 45 18.04 3.98 -3.59
C ARG A 45 16.94 4.14 -4.64
N PRO A 46 17.25 4.01 -5.94
CA PRO A 46 16.23 4.04 -6.98
C PRO A 46 15.24 2.89 -6.79
N ILE A 47 13.95 3.19 -6.93
CA ILE A 47 12.89 2.19 -6.88
C ILE A 47 12.68 1.62 -8.27
N SER A 48 12.76 0.30 -8.39
CA SER A 48 12.50 -0.45 -9.61
C SER A 48 11.09 -1.06 -9.57
N GLN A 49 10.45 -1.18 -10.74
CA GLN A 49 9.20 -1.94 -10.92
C GLN A 49 9.45 -3.30 -11.59
N ASP A 50 10.72 -3.70 -11.75
CA ASP A 50 11.09 -5.02 -12.23
C ASP A 50 10.73 -6.09 -11.19
N GLU A 51 10.07 -7.17 -11.62
CA GLU A 51 9.58 -8.23 -10.74
C GLU A 51 10.70 -8.88 -9.91
N GLY A 52 11.88 -9.09 -10.52
CA GLY A 52 13.01 -9.68 -9.83
C GLY A 52 13.58 -8.76 -8.75
N ALA A 53 13.66 -7.45 -9.04
CA ALA A 53 14.09 -6.44 -8.08
C ALA A 53 13.09 -6.28 -6.92
N LEU A 54 11.78 -6.29 -7.22
CA LEU A 54 10.71 -6.25 -6.22
C LEU A 54 10.76 -7.47 -5.31
N PHE A 55 10.96 -8.66 -5.90
CA PHE A 55 11.06 -9.90 -5.14
C PHE A 55 12.30 -9.90 -4.23
N ALA A 56 13.45 -9.50 -4.74
CA ALA A 56 14.67 -9.41 -3.94
C ALA A 56 14.51 -8.46 -2.74
N LYS A 57 13.88 -7.31 -2.93
CA LYS A 57 13.62 -6.35 -1.85
C LYS A 57 12.59 -6.84 -0.85
N ILE A 58 11.38 -7.20 -1.31
CA ILE A 58 10.23 -7.47 -0.43
C ILE A 58 10.37 -8.84 0.24
N VAL A 59 10.81 -9.85 -0.50
CA VAL A 59 10.96 -11.22 0.02
C VAL A 59 12.36 -11.42 0.56
N GLY A 60 13.40 -11.16 -0.22
CA GLY A 60 14.80 -11.40 0.16
C GLY A 60 15.30 -10.50 1.29
N GLU A 61 15.20 -9.17 1.13
CA GLU A 61 15.62 -8.20 2.16
C GLU A 61 14.57 -8.01 3.27
N ARG A 62 13.41 -8.66 3.19
CA ARG A 62 12.26 -8.53 4.10
C ARG A 62 11.79 -7.08 4.29
N ARG A 63 12.00 -6.25 3.29
CA ARG A 63 11.56 -4.87 3.21
C ARG A 63 10.08 -4.79 2.82
N GLY A 64 9.56 -3.59 2.74
CA GLY A 64 8.30 -3.24 2.12
C GLY A 64 8.50 -2.43 0.84
N GLY A 65 7.58 -1.53 0.58
CA GLY A 65 7.61 -0.61 -0.54
C GLY A 65 6.35 0.25 -0.59
N PHE A 66 6.20 1.08 -1.59
CA PHE A 66 4.98 1.84 -1.81
C PHE A 66 4.08 1.17 -2.88
N CYS A 67 3.00 1.81 -3.32
CA CYS A 67 1.94 1.17 -4.07
C CYS A 67 2.40 0.42 -5.34
N TYR A 68 3.33 0.98 -6.11
CA TYR A 68 3.83 0.34 -7.34
C TYR A 68 4.63 -0.93 -7.06
N GLU A 69 5.33 -0.97 -5.93
CA GLU A 69 6.13 -2.12 -5.54
C GLU A 69 5.24 -3.22 -4.95
N LEU A 70 4.39 -2.87 -3.99
CA LEU A 70 3.54 -3.83 -3.27
C LEU A 70 2.50 -4.45 -4.18
N ASN A 71 1.71 -3.62 -4.89
CA ASN A 71 0.71 -4.13 -5.83
C ASN A 71 1.34 -4.77 -7.07
N GLY A 72 2.52 -4.31 -7.50
CA GLY A 72 3.28 -4.93 -8.59
C GLY A 72 3.66 -6.37 -8.27
N LEU A 73 4.29 -6.60 -7.10
CA LEU A 73 4.70 -7.94 -6.69
C LEU A 73 3.51 -8.83 -6.29
N PHE A 74 2.47 -8.25 -5.66
CA PHE A 74 1.25 -8.99 -5.33
C PHE A 74 0.50 -9.46 -6.59
N ALA A 75 0.48 -8.64 -7.65
CA ALA A 75 -0.06 -9.05 -8.96
C ALA A 75 0.70 -10.25 -9.54
N ALA A 76 2.02 -10.30 -9.40
CA ALA A 76 2.82 -11.43 -9.85
C ALA A 76 2.51 -12.71 -9.05
N LEU A 77 2.35 -12.61 -7.72
CA LEU A 77 1.91 -13.72 -6.88
C LEU A 77 0.56 -14.27 -7.34
N LEU A 78 -0.44 -13.39 -7.46
CA LEU A 78 -1.80 -13.79 -7.84
C LEU A 78 -1.82 -14.48 -9.21
N ARG A 79 -1.09 -13.94 -10.20
CA ARG A 79 -0.97 -14.59 -11.54
C ARG A 79 -0.31 -15.96 -11.45
N ALA A 80 0.74 -16.11 -10.65
CA ALA A 80 1.42 -17.39 -10.45
C ALA A 80 0.52 -18.44 -9.79
N LEU A 81 -0.47 -18.00 -9.00
CA LEU A 81 -1.49 -18.87 -8.38
C LEU A 81 -2.73 -19.11 -9.28
N GLY A 82 -2.75 -18.55 -10.48
CA GLY A 82 -3.81 -18.79 -11.46
C GLY A 82 -4.99 -17.81 -11.44
N PHE A 83 -4.91 -16.72 -10.68
CA PHE A 83 -5.90 -15.64 -10.77
C PHE A 83 -5.73 -14.84 -12.07
N GLY A 84 -6.83 -14.36 -12.64
CA GLY A 84 -6.77 -13.26 -13.61
C GLY A 84 -6.48 -11.94 -12.89
N VAL A 85 -5.50 -11.16 -13.37
CA VAL A 85 -5.11 -9.90 -12.72
C VAL A 85 -4.88 -8.80 -13.74
N THR A 86 -5.62 -7.72 -13.57
CA THR A 86 -5.49 -6.47 -14.33
C THR A 86 -4.96 -5.38 -13.39
N GLN A 87 -3.85 -4.74 -13.76
CA GLN A 87 -3.38 -3.52 -13.10
C GLN A 87 -4.17 -2.33 -13.63
N VAL A 88 -4.61 -1.45 -12.76
CA VAL A 88 -5.38 -0.25 -13.13
C VAL A 88 -4.88 0.96 -12.33
N SER A 89 -5.13 2.15 -12.90
CA SER A 89 -4.73 3.43 -12.30
C SER A 89 -5.84 3.99 -11.43
N ALA A 90 -5.47 4.50 -10.27
CA ALA A 90 -6.33 5.27 -9.38
C ALA A 90 -5.76 6.67 -9.13
N ARG A 91 -6.67 7.60 -8.78
CA ARG A 91 -6.39 9.02 -8.49
C ARG A 91 -7.06 9.39 -7.18
N PHE A 92 -6.33 10.04 -6.30
CA PHE A 92 -6.89 10.53 -5.04
C PHE A 92 -7.64 11.85 -5.26
N PRO A 93 -8.67 12.17 -4.44
CA PRO A 93 -9.29 13.50 -4.44
C PRO A 93 -8.23 14.59 -4.20
N ASN A 94 -8.28 15.62 -5.00
CA ASN A 94 -7.44 16.82 -4.88
C ASN A 94 -8.28 18.05 -5.19
N PRO A 95 -8.78 18.78 -4.19
CA PRO A 95 -9.66 19.93 -4.38
C PRO A 95 -8.99 21.09 -5.12
N ASP A 96 -7.64 21.14 -5.17
CA ASP A 96 -6.90 22.18 -5.87
C ASP A 96 -6.74 21.87 -7.38
N ALA A 97 -7.06 20.66 -7.82
CA ALA A 97 -7.02 20.29 -9.24
C ALA A 97 -8.31 20.68 -9.95
N THR A 98 -8.20 21.04 -11.24
CA THR A 98 -9.33 21.51 -12.07
C THR A 98 -10.48 20.51 -12.16
N ASP A 99 -10.17 19.19 -12.16
CA ASP A 99 -11.15 18.11 -12.22
C ASP A 99 -11.40 17.46 -10.85
N GLY A 100 -10.84 18.03 -9.77
CA GLY A 100 -11.00 17.57 -8.39
C GLY A 100 -10.14 16.36 -8.02
N TYR A 101 -9.21 15.92 -8.87
CA TYR A 101 -8.39 14.72 -8.64
C TYR A 101 -6.90 14.99 -8.87
N GLY A 102 -6.06 14.25 -8.16
CA GLY A 102 -4.63 14.16 -8.39
C GLY A 102 -4.31 13.60 -9.79
N PRO A 103 -3.03 13.46 -10.14
CA PRO A 103 -2.61 13.04 -11.47
C PRO A 103 -3.03 11.60 -11.81
N GLU A 104 -3.08 11.29 -13.11
CA GLU A 104 -3.23 9.90 -13.57
C GLU A 104 -2.02 9.06 -13.11
N PHE A 105 -2.24 7.79 -12.81
CA PHE A 105 -1.23 6.86 -12.28
C PHE A 105 -0.76 7.16 -10.84
N ASP A 106 -1.44 8.01 -10.08
CA ASP A 106 -1.08 8.39 -8.72
C ASP A 106 -1.06 7.18 -7.75
N HIS A 107 -1.92 6.20 -7.99
CA HIS A 107 -1.96 4.95 -7.25
C HIS A 107 -2.18 3.76 -8.18
N GLN A 108 -1.43 2.68 -7.97
CA GLN A 108 -1.60 1.41 -8.67
C GLN A 108 -2.44 0.48 -7.81
N ILE A 109 -3.52 -0.05 -8.37
CA ILE A 109 -4.39 -1.05 -7.74
C ILE A 109 -4.64 -2.21 -8.70
N LEU A 110 -5.29 -3.26 -8.22
CA LEU A 110 -5.52 -4.49 -8.97
C LEU A 110 -7.02 -4.79 -9.09
N LEU A 111 -7.42 -5.27 -10.25
CA LEU A 111 -8.69 -5.98 -10.44
C LEU A 111 -8.37 -7.46 -10.62
N ALA A 112 -8.80 -8.28 -9.67
CA ALA A 112 -8.62 -9.72 -9.70
C ALA A 112 -9.89 -10.44 -10.15
N THR A 113 -9.73 -11.57 -10.87
CA THR A 113 -10.81 -12.48 -11.22
C THR A 113 -10.45 -13.90 -10.81
N VAL A 114 -11.47 -14.67 -10.42
CA VAL A 114 -11.35 -16.08 -10.10
C VAL A 114 -11.75 -16.89 -11.36
N PRO A 115 -10.97 -17.90 -11.76
CA PRO A 115 -11.32 -18.72 -12.92
C PRO A 115 -12.71 -19.34 -12.78
N GLY A 116 -13.53 -19.18 -13.83
CA GLY A 116 -14.90 -19.70 -13.84
C GLY A 116 -15.95 -18.82 -13.18
N GLU A 117 -15.56 -17.70 -12.55
CA GLU A 117 -16.47 -16.71 -11.98
C GLU A 117 -16.54 -15.45 -12.85
N SER A 118 -17.69 -14.77 -12.82
CA SER A 118 -17.91 -13.50 -13.54
C SER A 118 -17.51 -12.27 -12.73
N ASP A 119 -17.42 -12.41 -11.42
CA ASP A 119 -17.16 -11.30 -10.52
C ASP A 119 -15.71 -10.80 -10.63
N ARG A 120 -15.56 -9.49 -10.49
CA ARG A 120 -14.25 -8.83 -10.37
C ARG A 120 -14.09 -8.30 -8.96
N TRP A 121 -12.87 -8.32 -8.48
CA TRP A 121 -12.52 -7.94 -7.13
C TRP A 121 -11.46 -6.85 -7.15
N LEU A 122 -11.73 -5.73 -6.50
CA LEU A 122 -10.75 -4.69 -6.25
C LEU A 122 -9.82 -5.19 -5.15
N ALA A 123 -8.56 -5.45 -5.47
CA ALA A 123 -7.52 -5.87 -4.53
C ALA A 123 -6.44 -4.79 -4.43
N ASP A 124 -6.11 -4.42 -3.20
CA ASP A 124 -5.11 -3.39 -2.91
C ASP A 124 -4.24 -3.80 -1.72
N ALA A 125 -3.04 -4.33 -2.00
CA ALA A 125 -2.05 -4.72 -1.01
C ALA A 125 -1.24 -3.52 -0.47
N ALA A 126 -1.54 -2.30 -0.95
CA ALA A 126 -0.86 -1.06 -0.60
C ALA A 126 -1.83 0.05 -0.13
N GLY A 127 -3.06 -0.29 0.25
CA GLY A 127 -4.12 0.66 0.63
C GLY A 127 -3.80 1.50 1.88
N GLY A 128 -2.62 1.34 2.45
CA GLY A 128 -2.13 2.17 3.54
C GLY A 128 -3.06 2.15 4.76
N ARG A 129 -3.26 3.33 5.35
CA ARG A 129 -4.06 3.50 6.57
C ARG A 129 -5.56 3.40 6.35
N THR A 130 -6.02 3.69 5.15
CA THR A 130 -7.45 3.88 4.84
C THR A 130 -8.02 2.80 3.94
N GLY A 131 -7.19 1.97 3.31
CA GLY A 131 -7.61 0.90 2.42
C GLY A 131 -8.27 -0.27 3.14
N SER A 132 -9.06 -1.04 2.39
CA SER A 132 -9.69 -2.27 2.89
C SER A 132 -8.66 -3.37 3.13
N THR A 133 -8.85 -4.15 4.18
CA THR A 133 -7.97 -5.31 4.50
C THR A 133 -8.36 -6.57 3.73
N ARG A 134 -9.44 -6.52 2.94
CA ARG A 134 -9.90 -7.59 2.05
C ARG A 134 -10.18 -7.06 0.66
N PRO A 135 -10.19 -7.90 -0.37
CA PRO A 135 -10.70 -7.51 -1.68
C PRO A 135 -12.17 -7.10 -1.60
N LEU A 136 -12.53 -6.09 -2.37
CA LEU A 136 -13.91 -5.62 -2.48
C LEU A 136 -14.51 -6.09 -3.81
N ARG A 137 -15.70 -6.67 -3.77
CA ARG A 137 -16.43 -7.06 -4.96
C ARG A 137 -16.78 -5.83 -5.78
N LEU A 138 -16.51 -5.84 -7.08
CA LEU A 138 -16.77 -4.72 -7.98
C LEU A 138 -18.26 -4.69 -8.38
N VAL A 139 -19.11 -4.29 -7.42
CA VAL A 139 -20.55 -4.10 -7.60
C VAL A 139 -20.94 -2.73 -7.09
N PRO A 140 -21.82 -1.99 -7.81
CA PRO A 140 -22.20 -0.64 -7.40
C PRO A 140 -23.14 -0.64 -6.19
N GLY A 141 -22.86 0.23 -5.22
CA GLY A 141 -23.74 0.56 -4.11
C GLY A 141 -23.79 -0.44 -2.95
N GLU A 142 -23.23 -1.64 -3.09
CA GLU A 142 -23.19 -2.64 -2.04
C GLU A 142 -22.23 -2.22 -0.91
N GLU A 143 -22.72 -2.22 0.32
CA GLU A 143 -21.87 -2.00 1.49
C GLU A 143 -21.12 -3.28 1.86
N GLN A 144 -19.79 -3.16 1.93
CA GLN A 144 -18.89 -4.27 2.19
C GLN A 144 -18.07 -3.96 3.43
N PRO A 145 -18.47 -4.46 4.61
CA PRO A 145 -17.74 -4.18 5.84
C PRO A 145 -16.37 -4.87 5.86
N ASP A 146 -15.37 -4.15 6.36
CA ASP A 146 -14.02 -4.68 6.55
C ASP A 146 -14.02 -5.64 7.75
N PRO A 147 -13.49 -6.86 7.62
CA PRO A 147 -13.48 -7.83 8.71
C PRO A 147 -12.50 -7.48 9.84
N HIS A 148 -11.63 -6.50 9.64
CA HIS A 148 -10.63 -6.09 10.62
C HIS A 148 -11.21 -5.16 11.69
N ASP A 149 -12.01 -4.18 11.28
CA ASP A 149 -12.54 -3.13 12.16
C ASP A 149 -14.02 -2.80 11.94
N GLY A 150 -14.69 -3.52 11.03
CA GLY A 150 -16.09 -3.29 10.69
C GLY A 150 -16.34 -2.08 9.80
N THR A 151 -15.31 -1.35 9.39
CA THR A 151 -15.45 -0.16 8.53
C THR A 151 -16.17 -0.49 7.23
N PRO A 152 -17.31 0.16 6.91
CA PRO A 152 -18.00 -0.06 5.65
C PRO A 152 -17.26 0.59 4.48
N PHE A 153 -17.14 -0.16 3.39
CA PHE A 153 -16.72 0.31 2.07
C PHE A 153 -17.84 0.13 1.07
N ARG A 154 -17.87 0.94 0.03
CA ARG A 154 -18.73 0.74 -1.13
C ARG A 154 -18.05 1.24 -2.39
N LEU A 155 -18.42 0.64 -3.51
CA LEU A 155 -17.99 1.06 -4.83
C LEU A 155 -19.17 1.71 -5.57
N ALA A 156 -18.91 2.77 -6.30
CA ALA A 156 -19.89 3.41 -7.18
C ALA A 156 -19.32 3.44 -8.60
N GLU A 157 -20.12 3.09 -9.59
CA GLU A 157 -19.76 3.25 -10.99
C GLU A 157 -20.18 4.65 -11.46
N ASP A 158 -19.23 5.40 -12.01
CA ASP A 158 -19.44 6.76 -12.46
C ASP A 158 -19.74 6.78 -13.98
N GLY A 159 -21.03 6.72 -14.32
CA GLY A 159 -21.47 6.73 -15.73
C GLY A 159 -21.19 5.42 -16.47
N SER A 160 -21.15 5.48 -17.82
CA SER A 160 -21.02 4.29 -18.69
C SER A 160 -19.58 3.96 -19.09
N GLY A 161 -18.57 4.60 -18.51
CA GLY A 161 -17.21 4.59 -19.04
C GLY A 161 -16.22 3.67 -18.29
N GLY A 162 -16.65 2.82 -17.35
CA GLY A 162 -15.76 1.98 -16.56
C GLY A 162 -14.92 2.77 -15.54
N SER A 163 -15.38 3.97 -15.17
CA SER A 163 -14.86 4.75 -14.05
C SER A 163 -15.59 4.36 -12.78
N TRP A 164 -14.84 4.17 -11.70
CA TRP A 164 -15.37 3.74 -10.40
C TRP A 164 -14.79 4.60 -9.30
N THR A 165 -15.58 4.82 -8.25
CA THR A 165 -15.16 5.51 -7.04
C THR A 165 -15.27 4.56 -5.85
N LEU A 166 -14.17 4.45 -5.07
CA LEU A 166 -14.17 3.76 -3.78
C LEU A 166 -14.49 4.74 -2.67
N TRP A 167 -15.51 4.40 -1.88
CA TRP A 167 -15.95 5.14 -0.71
C TRP A 167 -15.69 4.36 0.56
N ARG A 168 -15.39 5.09 1.64
CA ARG A 168 -15.20 4.56 2.99
C ARG A 168 -16.06 5.36 3.98
N MET A 169 -16.68 4.65 4.93
CA MET A 169 -17.37 5.28 6.05
C MET A 169 -16.37 5.70 7.13
N THR A 170 -16.45 6.93 7.59
CA THR A 170 -15.66 7.43 8.72
C THR A 170 -16.56 8.31 9.57
N ASP A 171 -16.71 7.98 10.85
CA ASP A 171 -17.55 8.72 11.81
C ASP A 171 -18.97 8.97 11.28
N GLY A 172 -19.58 7.94 10.66
CA GLY A 172 -20.94 8.00 10.11
C GLY A 172 -21.07 8.75 8.78
N THR A 173 -19.97 9.20 8.18
CA THR A 173 -19.96 9.94 6.91
C THR A 173 -19.22 9.18 5.83
N TRP A 174 -19.79 9.11 4.62
CA TRP A 174 -19.13 8.56 3.45
C TRP A 174 -18.11 9.55 2.90
N GLY A 175 -16.83 9.16 2.88
CA GLY A 175 -15.74 9.88 2.24
C GLY A 175 -15.21 9.13 1.02
N GLU A 176 -14.93 9.85 -0.04
CA GLU A 176 -14.25 9.30 -1.21
C GLU A 176 -12.80 8.98 -0.86
N LEU A 177 -12.33 7.77 -1.18
CA LEU A 177 -10.92 7.41 -1.04
C LEU A 177 -10.14 7.68 -2.32
N TYR A 178 -10.61 7.12 -3.43
CA TYR A 178 -10.01 7.34 -4.75
C TYR A 178 -10.98 6.96 -5.86
N ARG A 179 -10.74 7.54 -7.02
CA ARG A 179 -11.38 7.15 -8.29
C ARG A 179 -10.41 6.32 -9.12
N PHE A 180 -10.92 5.32 -9.83
CA PHE A 180 -10.10 4.49 -10.72
C PHE A 180 -10.84 4.13 -12.00
N SER A 181 -10.04 3.79 -13.03
CA SER A 181 -10.55 3.29 -14.30
C SER A 181 -10.34 1.77 -14.38
N THR A 182 -11.24 1.06 -15.05
CA THR A 182 -11.05 -0.38 -15.33
C THR A 182 -10.19 -0.64 -16.57
N ILE A 183 -9.64 0.40 -17.19
CA ILE A 183 -8.75 0.29 -18.36
C ILE A 183 -7.44 -0.40 -17.94
N PRO A 184 -7.08 -1.53 -18.57
CA PRO A 184 -5.85 -2.24 -18.26
C PRO A 184 -4.60 -1.37 -18.44
N ARG A 185 -3.67 -1.46 -17.48
CA ARG A 185 -2.38 -0.78 -17.50
C ARG A 185 -1.24 -1.79 -17.35
N ARG A 186 -0.07 -1.46 -17.89
CA ARG A 186 1.17 -2.21 -17.70
C ARG A 186 2.01 -1.50 -16.64
N SER A 187 2.88 -2.22 -15.94
CA SER A 187 3.79 -1.61 -14.93
C SER A 187 4.59 -0.44 -15.51
N ALA A 188 5.00 -0.54 -16.77
CA ALA A 188 5.73 0.55 -17.45
C ALA A 188 4.92 1.86 -17.58
N ASP A 189 3.59 1.79 -17.60
CA ASP A 189 2.74 2.98 -17.72
C ASP A 189 2.78 3.84 -16.44
N PHE A 190 3.14 3.24 -15.29
CA PHE A 190 3.32 3.93 -14.01
C PHE A 190 4.72 4.51 -13.80
N ALA A 191 5.68 4.24 -14.68
CA ALA A 191 7.09 4.58 -14.46
C ALA A 191 7.35 6.08 -14.27
N ALA A 192 6.64 6.94 -15.00
CA ALA A 192 6.78 8.40 -14.89
C ALA A 192 6.29 8.90 -13.52
N MET A 193 5.12 8.43 -13.06
CA MET A 193 4.56 8.83 -11.78
C MET A 193 5.33 8.21 -10.61
N CYS A 194 5.77 6.96 -10.73
CA CYS A 194 6.68 6.35 -9.77
C CYS A 194 7.96 7.16 -9.56
N ARG A 195 8.54 7.72 -10.64
CA ARG A 195 9.68 8.64 -10.56
C ARG A 195 9.29 9.97 -9.93
N HIS A 196 8.15 10.55 -10.31
CA HIS A 196 7.63 11.77 -9.70
C HIS A 196 7.53 11.61 -8.17
N HIS A 197 6.95 10.52 -7.69
CA HIS A 197 6.84 10.25 -6.26
C HIS A 197 8.18 10.03 -5.54
N GLN A 198 9.24 9.69 -6.27
CA GLN A 198 10.57 9.56 -5.68
C GLN A 198 11.32 10.89 -5.59
N THR A 199 11.01 11.88 -6.45
CA THR A 199 11.91 13.02 -6.68
C THR A 199 11.26 14.39 -6.66
N SER A 200 9.93 14.46 -6.84
CA SER A 200 9.24 15.76 -6.93
C SER A 200 8.98 16.37 -5.55
N PRO A 201 9.23 17.68 -5.37
CA PRO A 201 8.82 18.40 -4.16
C PRO A 201 7.30 18.44 -3.96
N ASP A 202 6.51 18.27 -5.02
CA ASP A 202 5.06 18.23 -4.95
C ASP A 202 4.53 16.88 -4.46
N SER A 203 5.36 15.85 -4.42
CA SER A 203 4.99 14.55 -3.87
C SER A 203 5.20 14.52 -2.35
N PRO A 204 4.29 13.89 -1.57
CA PRO A 204 4.45 13.76 -0.13
C PRO A 204 5.62 12.86 0.27
N PHE A 205 6.03 11.92 -0.60
CA PHE A 205 7.00 10.88 -0.24
C PHE A 205 8.44 11.38 -0.06
N PRO A 206 8.99 12.30 -0.88
CA PRO A 206 10.28 12.92 -0.58
C PRO A 206 10.24 13.85 0.63
N ASN A 207 9.07 14.39 0.96
CA ASN A 207 8.88 15.34 2.05
C ASN A 207 8.69 14.71 3.42
N GLY A 208 8.33 13.42 3.47
CA GLY A 208 8.07 12.74 4.74
C GLY A 208 8.33 11.25 4.69
N LEU A 209 9.05 10.75 5.70
CA LEU A 209 9.25 9.32 5.89
C LEU A 209 7.97 8.70 6.42
N VAL A 210 7.59 7.56 5.84
CA VAL A 210 6.49 6.73 6.33
C VAL A 210 6.86 5.25 6.27
N CYS A 211 6.54 4.52 7.33
CA CYS A 211 6.51 3.07 7.35
C CYS A 211 5.27 2.63 8.13
N SER A 212 4.36 1.91 7.51
CA SER A 212 3.08 1.54 8.13
C SER A 212 2.72 0.10 7.84
N ARG A 213 2.23 -0.62 8.84
CA ARG A 213 1.82 -2.01 8.71
C ARG A 213 0.57 -2.30 9.54
N LEU A 214 -0.32 -3.13 8.98
CA LEU A 214 -1.45 -3.68 9.71
C LEU A 214 -0.96 -4.64 10.81
N ASN A 215 -1.61 -4.60 11.96
CA ASN A 215 -1.45 -5.59 13.04
C ASN A 215 -2.78 -6.31 13.24
N PRO A 216 -2.83 -7.48 13.89
CA PRO A 216 -4.09 -8.20 14.11
C PRO A 216 -5.19 -7.36 14.76
N ASP A 217 -4.84 -6.48 15.68
CA ASP A 217 -5.76 -5.64 16.44
C ASP A 217 -5.65 -4.13 16.13
N GLY A 218 -5.07 -3.76 14.99
CA GLY A 218 -4.90 -2.35 14.64
C GLY A 218 -3.77 -2.11 13.64
N ARG A 219 -2.93 -1.10 13.92
CA ARG A 219 -1.89 -0.65 12.99
C ARG A 219 -0.72 -0.01 13.72
N VAL A 220 0.46 -0.18 13.18
CA VAL A 220 1.65 0.61 13.57
C VAL A 220 2.05 1.48 12.38
N THR A 221 2.37 2.74 12.66
CA THR A 221 2.84 3.71 11.66
C THR A 221 4.00 4.50 12.25
N LEU A 222 5.13 4.46 11.58
CA LEU A 222 6.29 5.28 11.83
C LEU A 222 6.27 6.46 10.86
N GLY A 223 6.29 7.67 11.40
CA GLY A 223 6.58 8.90 10.67
C GLY A 223 8.04 9.31 10.87
N GLN A 224 8.35 10.53 10.44
CA GLN A 224 9.70 11.08 10.55
C GLN A 224 10.15 11.29 12.02
N ASP A 225 9.24 11.68 12.88
CA ASP A 225 9.50 12.14 14.27
C ASP A 225 8.66 11.43 15.32
N ARG A 226 7.85 10.45 14.93
CA ARG A 226 6.93 9.78 15.86
C ARG A 226 6.57 8.38 15.43
N LEU A 227 6.29 7.54 16.40
CA LEU A 227 5.68 6.23 16.25
C LEU A 227 4.22 6.32 16.71
N ILE A 228 3.30 5.86 15.86
CA ILE A 228 1.86 5.79 16.15
C ILE A 228 1.47 4.33 16.20
N VAL A 229 0.93 3.89 17.33
CA VAL A 229 0.37 2.54 17.50
C VAL A 229 -1.11 2.66 17.78
N THR A 230 -1.92 2.06 16.92
CA THR A 230 -3.35 1.88 17.19
C THR A 230 -3.58 0.42 17.56
N HIS A 231 -4.17 0.18 18.72
CA HIS A 231 -4.52 -1.14 19.22
C HIS A 231 -5.96 -1.13 19.73
N ARG A 232 -6.84 -1.92 19.13
CA ARG A 232 -8.29 -1.98 19.48
C ARG A 232 -8.95 -0.61 19.55
N GLY A 233 -8.66 0.24 18.58
CA GLY A 233 -9.20 1.60 18.50
C GLY A 233 -8.47 2.64 19.38
N VAL A 234 -7.62 2.22 20.31
CA VAL A 234 -6.82 3.13 21.13
C VAL A 234 -5.56 3.53 20.39
N ARG A 235 -5.39 4.84 20.17
CA ARG A 235 -4.23 5.41 19.48
C ARG A 235 -3.25 5.98 20.50
N THR A 236 -1.98 5.55 20.40
CA THR A 236 -0.86 6.05 21.19
C THR A 236 0.18 6.64 20.26
N GLU A 237 0.71 7.80 20.58
CA GLU A 237 1.82 8.45 19.87
C GLU A 237 3.04 8.55 20.78
N THR A 238 4.19 8.15 20.26
CA THR A 238 5.48 8.23 20.93
C THR A 238 6.42 9.08 20.08
N PRO A 239 6.86 10.25 20.56
CA PRO A 239 7.88 11.04 19.88
C PRO A 239 9.20 10.28 19.78
N LEU A 240 9.91 10.44 18.67
CA LEU A 240 11.23 9.85 18.43
C LEU A 240 12.26 10.98 18.46
N ALA A 241 13.18 10.90 19.40
CA ALA A 241 14.08 12.00 19.72
C ALA A 241 15.21 12.20 18.70
N ASP A 242 15.59 11.15 17.99
CA ASP A 242 16.76 11.17 17.10
C ASP A 242 16.67 10.07 16.01
N PRO A 243 17.55 10.09 14.99
CA PRO A 243 17.59 9.05 13.97
C PRO A 243 17.86 7.63 14.48
N GLY A 244 18.49 7.47 15.64
CA GLY A 244 18.70 6.18 16.29
C GLY A 244 17.39 5.59 16.78
N ALA A 245 16.54 6.42 17.41
CA ALA A 245 15.19 6.03 17.83
C ALA A 245 14.32 5.61 16.62
N VAL A 246 14.42 6.32 15.49
CA VAL A 246 13.73 5.96 14.24
C VAL A 246 14.19 4.57 13.74
N ARG A 247 15.50 4.28 13.76
CA ARG A 247 16.06 2.98 13.37
C ARG A 247 15.64 1.85 14.31
N ALA A 248 15.66 2.10 15.61
CA ALA A 248 15.18 1.15 16.62
C ALA A 248 13.69 0.81 16.35
N ALA A 249 12.85 1.82 16.16
CA ALA A 249 11.44 1.63 15.86
C ALA A 249 11.21 0.84 14.53
N LEU A 250 12.03 1.06 13.50
CA LEU A 250 11.99 0.27 12.25
C LEU A 250 12.31 -1.20 12.52
N GLN A 251 13.34 -1.48 13.33
CA GLN A 251 13.72 -2.83 13.69
C GLN A 251 12.66 -3.52 14.55
N ASP A 252 12.21 -2.85 15.62
CA ASP A 252 11.35 -3.45 16.63
C ASP A 252 9.92 -3.69 16.13
N HIS A 253 9.39 -2.76 15.34
CA HIS A 253 8.00 -2.81 14.91
C HIS A 253 7.79 -3.35 13.49
N PHE A 254 8.81 -3.29 12.63
CA PHE A 254 8.69 -3.70 11.23
C PHE A 254 9.68 -4.78 10.82
N GLY A 255 10.67 -5.09 11.67
CA GLY A 255 11.74 -6.04 11.36
C GLY A 255 12.71 -5.51 10.28
N ILE A 256 12.77 -4.19 10.08
CA ILE A 256 13.63 -3.56 9.08
C ILE A 256 14.92 -3.08 9.73
N ALA A 257 16.04 -3.76 9.42
CA ALA A 257 17.37 -3.33 9.78
C ALA A 257 17.96 -2.48 8.67
N LEU A 258 18.24 -1.20 8.93
CA LEU A 258 18.91 -0.32 7.98
C LEU A 258 20.42 -0.28 8.26
N PRO A 259 21.28 -0.27 7.19
CA PRO A 259 22.71 -0.12 7.36
C PRO A 259 23.09 1.15 8.15
N ALA A 260 23.96 1.02 9.14
CA ALA A 260 24.34 2.12 10.03
C ALA A 260 25.06 3.27 9.31
N ASP A 261 25.79 2.94 8.26
CA ASP A 261 26.55 3.86 7.42
C ASP A 261 25.70 4.67 6.41
N ARG A 262 24.42 4.34 6.30
CA ARG A 262 23.49 5.04 5.39
C ARG A 262 22.50 5.89 6.20
N PRO A 263 22.72 7.21 6.34
CA PRO A 263 21.76 8.07 7.01
C PRO A 263 20.46 8.17 6.22
N LEU A 264 19.34 8.15 6.92
CA LEU A 264 18.06 8.54 6.35
C LEU A 264 18.12 10.04 6.03
N ARG A 265 17.75 10.43 4.83
CA ARG A 265 17.77 11.81 4.36
C ARG A 265 16.44 12.17 3.74
N SER A 266 15.98 13.39 3.93
CA SER A 266 15.01 13.95 3.00
C SER A 266 15.73 14.25 1.69
N PRO A 267 15.30 13.72 0.54
CA PRO A 267 15.93 14.02 -0.74
C PRO A 267 15.91 15.53 -1.08
N LEU A 268 14.98 16.29 -0.47
CA LEU A 268 14.77 17.71 -0.73
C LEU A 268 15.39 18.63 0.33
N ALA A 269 15.56 18.16 1.57
CA ALA A 269 15.98 18.98 2.72
C ALA A 269 17.27 18.53 3.39
N GLY A 270 18.00 17.54 2.86
CA GLY A 270 19.20 16.99 3.51
C GLY A 270 18.89 16.00 4.64
N PRO A 271 19.75 15.82 5.65
CA PRO A 271 19.53 14.87 6.73
C PRO A 271 18.19 15.15 7.43
N ILE A 272 17.41 14.09 7.69
CA ILE A 272 16.18 14.19 8.45
C ILE A 272 16.57 14.67 9.87
N ALA A 273 16.27 15.92 10.18
CA ALA A 273 16.36 16.45 11.52
C ALA A 273 15.10 16.02 12.27
N VAL A 274 15.26 15.28 13.36
CA VAL A 274 14.18 15.12 14.33
C VAL A 274 14.12 16.45 15.06
N SER A 275 12.98 17.14 14.96
CA SER A 275 12.78 18.40 15.66
C SER A 275 12.81 18.14 17.18
N GLY A 276 14.00 18.26 17.78
CA GLY A 276 14.13 18.45 19.20
C GLY A 276 13.66 19.88 19.51
N SER A 277 12.48 20.02 20.04
CA SER A 277 12.12 21.26 20.73
C SER A 277 12.89 21.31 22.04
N PRO A 278 13.44 22.51 22.42
CA PRO A 278 14.03 22.72 23.75
C PRO A 278 13.00 22.57 24.87
#